data_be3e2c83d93b8a32d57ac91d68f428a0
#
_entry.id   be3e2c83d93b8a32d57ac91d68f428a0
#
_cell.length_a   1.000
_cell.length_b   1.000
_cell.length_c   1.000
_cell.angle_alpha   90.00
_cell.angle_beta   90.00
_cell.angle_gamma   90.00
#
_symmetry.space_group_name_H-M   'P 1'
#
loop_
_entity.id
_entity.type
_entity.pdbx_description
1 polymer ?
#
loop_
_entity_poly.entity_id
_entity_poly.type
_entity_poly.pdbx_seq_one_letter_code
_entity_poly.pdbx_strand_id
1 'polypeptide(L)'
;LVVEGFEYGGTCPNYGCEPKIFLEGAARTVLQSQQLLGRGISQPAKLDWGALMQTKLKRFDPWPGETRDIIKKNHDIEDGYASFVDNQTISVNGHQYQADHIIIATGQTPNILDIPGKEYLHTSYDLLSLKELPQRIMIIGAGFVGLELATLVAAAGAEVTIVVHSDRVLREFAKAEDEALVNAMKQRGIKFSFNTDTQKVSQGKDGLLVTTDHGEIQTDYVLDATGRHPNIEKLALENTDIEYDRHGINVDGHLMTTVDGVYAVGDVVNLKQPKLTPVAEFEGQYLFDYLTGKTDQDIVYPTIGQAAFTFPEVARAGVNPDDVAGDSQYQVKTVSLKYGSLYAGQNDQISTLTLVFKDQQLVGASEIGDYAADDINNFLPIIGLKINRDEYRQKVMAIYPTLGDKVAGLLP
;
A
#
# COMPACT_ATOMS: atom_id res chain seq x y z
N LEU A 1 24.03 8.12 -15.37
CA LEU A 1 22.90 8.95 -15.83
C LEU A 1 21.63 8.49 -15.14
N VAL A 2 20.81 9.41 -14.63
CA VAL A 2 19.46 9.16 -14.13
C VAL A 2 18.48 9.83 -15.08
N VAL A 3 17.48 9.06 -15.53
CA VAL A 3 16.42 9.58 -16.44
C VAL A 3 15.11 9.55 -15.66
N GLU A 4 14.40 10.67 -15.62
CA GLU A 4 13.10 10.79 -14.97
C GLU A 4 12.08 11.44 -15.91
N GLY A 5 11.00 10.72 -16.19
CA GLY A 5 9.97 11.17 -17.14
C GLY A 5 8.75 11.80 -16.48
N PHE A 6 8.64 11.78 -15.15
CA PHE A 6 7.47 12.31 -14.43
C PHE A 6 7.92 13.22 -13.28
N GLU A 7 8.08 12.68 -12.07
CA GLU A 7 8.51 13.45 -10.89
C GLU A 7 9.57 12.70 -10.10
N TYR A 8 10.67 13.36 -9.79
CA TYR A 8 11.74 12.82 -8.99
C TYR A 8 11.26 12.35 -7.61
N GLY A 9 11.67 11.16 -7.23
CA GLY A 9 11.24 10.48 -6.01
C GLY A 9 10.13 9.45 -6.24
N GLY A 10 9.43 9.51 -7.38
CA GLY A 10 8.40 8.54 -7.75
C GLY A 10 7.12 8.62 -6.91
N THR A 11 6.36 7.53 -6.86
CA THR A 11 5.01 7.49 -6.26
C THR A 11 5.03 7.71 -4.75
N CYS A 12 5.91 7.02 -4.01
CA CYS A 12 5.85 6.98 -2.54
C CYS A 12 5.90 8.38 -1.90
N PRO A 13 6.91 9.24 -2.16
CA PRO A 13 6.99 10.55 -1.53
C PRO A 13 6.00 11.58 -2.12
N ASN A 14 5.60 11.45 -3.37
CA ASN A 14 4.82 12.49 -4.05
C ASN A 14 3.31 12.22 -4.02
N TYR A 15 2.89 10.96 -4.26
CA TYR A 15 1.49 10.58 -4.47
C TYR A 15 1.08 9.28 -3.76
N GLY A 16 1.90 8.79 -2.84
CA GLY A 16 1.70 7.49 -2.19
C GLY A 16 1.79 7.56 -0.68
N CYS A 17 2.75 6.83 -0.13
CA CYS A 17 2.87 6.55 1.31
C CYS A 17 2.94 7.82 2.15
N GLU A 18 3.88 8.70 1.84
CA GLU A 18 4.18 9.88 2.67
C GLU A 18 3.03 10.88 2.75
N PRO A 19 2.47 11.40 1.64
CA PRO A 19 1.36 12.33 1.71
C PRO A 19 0.09 11.69 2.27
N LYS A 20 -0.12 10.38 2.03
CA LYS A 20 -1.26 9.65 2.57
C LYS A 20 -1.19 9.55 4.10
N ILE A 21 -0.08 9.06 4.65
CA ILE A 21 0.13 8.93 6.10
C ILE A 21 0.08 10.29 6.80
N PHE A 22 0.59 11.33 6.15
CA PHE A 22 0.47 12.69 6.68
C PHE A 22 -1.00 13.14 6.84
N LEU A 23 -1.84 12.88 5.84
CA LEU A 23 -3.27 13.21 5.89
C LEU A 23 -4.02 12.31 6.88
N GLU A 24 -3.64 11.03 6.94
CA GLU A 24 -4.23 10.01 7.80
C GLU A 24 -4.07 10.36 9.29
N GLY A 25 -2.95 10.97 9.70
CA GLY A 25 -2.74 11.39 11.07
C GLY A 25 -3.84 12.30 11.63
N ALA A 26 -4.37 13.23 10.82
CA ALA A 26 -5.51 14.07 11.20
C ALA A 26 -6.84 13.28 11.20
N ALA A 27 -7.03 12.41 10.20
CA ALA A 27 -8.21 11.54 10.12
C ALA A 27 -8.28 10.59 11.33
N ARG A 28 -7.17 9.95 11.69
CA ARG A 28 -7.05 9.09 12.87
C ARG A 28 -7.44 9.84 14.15
N THR A 29 -6.99 11.07 14.33
CA THR A 29 -7.36 11.91 15.49
C THR A 29 -8.87 12.11 15.57
N VAL A 30 -9.55 12.37 14.45
CA VAL A 30 -11.01 12.49 14.39
C VAL A 30 -11.67 11.18 14.79
N LEU A 31 -11.27 10.08 14.20
CA LEU A 31 -11.85 8.76 14.41
C LEU A 31 -11.63 8.26 15.85
N GLN A 32 -10.44 8.45 16.42
CA GLN A 32 -10.15 8.14 17.82
C GLN A 32 -10.99 8.99 18.77
N SER A 33 -11.15 10.29 18.50
CA SER A 33 -12.00 11.16 19.33
C SER A 33 -13.48 10.72 19.30
N GLN A 34 -13.97 10.26 18.15
CA GLN A 34 -15.31 9.67 18.03
C GLN A 34 -15.44 8.38 18.85
N GLN A 35 -14.42 7.52 18.81
CA GLN A 35 -14.38 6.26 19.56
C GLN A 35 -14.41 6.47 21.08
N LEU A 36 -13.89 7.61 21.56
CA LEU A 36 -13.83 8.00 22.97
C LEU A 36 -14.98 8.89 23.43
N LEU A 37 -16.01 9.11 22.61
CA LEU A 37 -17.20 9.89 23.02
C LEU A 37 -17.84 9.28 24.26
N GLY A 38 -18.11 10.15 25.26
CA GLY A 38 -18.65 9.74 26.56
C GLY A 38 -17.62 9.05 27.49
N ARG A 39 -16.36 8.92 27.05
CA ARG A 39 -15.24 8.37 27.82
C ARG A 39 -14.15 9.43 28.10
N GLY A 40 -14.56 10.61 28.47
CA GLY A 40 -13.68 11.76 28.69
C GLY A 40 -13.63 12.74 27.52
N ILE A 41 -14.09 12.34 26.34
CA ILE A 41 -14.28 13.22 25.18
C ILE A 41 -15.76 13.58 25.08
N SER A 42 -16.07 14.86 25.12
CA SER A 42 -17.45 15.37 25.07
C SER A 42 -17.94 15.70 23.66
N GLN A 43 -17.01 16.04 22.75
CA GLN A 43 -17.27 16.30 21.34
C GLN A 43 -16.14 15.74 20.48
N PRO A 44 -16.45 15.15 19.32
CA PRO A 44 -15.41 14.65 18.43
C PRO A 44 -14.65 15.83 17.81
N ALA A 45 -13.39 15.59 17.48
CA ALA A 45 -12.62 16.49 16.65
C ALA A 45 -13.28 16.63 15.27
N LYS A 46 -13.08 17.77 14.62
CA LYS A 46 -13.50 18.00 13.23
C LYS A 46 -12.28 18.24 12.39
N LEU A 47 -12.26 17.66 11.21
CA LEU A 47 -11.20 17.86 10.25
C LEU A 47 -11.59 19.03 9.33
N ASP A 48 -10.67 19.99 9.20
CA ASP A 48 -10.73 21.02 8.16
C ASP A 48 -9.87 20.55 6.97
N TRP A 49 -10.53 20.04 5.94
CA TRP A 49 -9.87 19.49 4.76
C TRP A 49 -9.00 20.53 4.05
N GLY A 50 -9.51 21.75 3.88
CA GLY A 50 -8.78 22.82 3.19
C GLY A 50 -7.49 23.19 3.91
N ALA A 51 -7.54 23.37 5.24
CA ALA A 51 -6.37 23.66 6.06
C ALA A 51 -5.37 22.50 6.09
N LEU A 52 -5.86 21.26 6.19
CA LEU A 52 -5.02 20.05 6.16
C LEU A 52 -4.32 19.91 4.80
N MET A 53 -5.05 20.07 3.70
CA MET A 53 -4.50 19.98 2.36
C MET A 53 -3.48 21.09 2.08
N GLN A 54 -3.75 22.32 2.52
CA GLN A 54 -2.78 23.42 2.42
C GLN A 54 -1.47 23.09 3.14
N THR A 55 -1.56 22.47 4.33
CA THR A 55 -0.37 22.06 5.10
C THR A 55 0.38 20.93 4.39
N LYS A 56 -0.35 19.96 3.83
CA LYS A 56 0.22 18.86 3.03
C LYS A 56 0.95 19.41 1.79
N LEU A 57 0.31 20.24 0.99
CA LEU A 57 0.90 20.79 -0.23
C LEU A 57 2.17 21.60 0.10
N LYS A 58 2.12 22.46 1.11
CA LYS A 58 3.30 23.21 1.55
C LYS A 58 4.49 22.32 1.92
N ARG A 59 4.24 21.12 2.47
CA ARG A 59 5.29 20.17 2.87
C ARG A 59 5.84 19.39 1.68
N PHE A 60 4.97 18.88 0.80
CA PHE A 60 5.33 17.87 -0.19
C PHE A 60 5.56 18.41 -1.60
N ASP A 61 4.94 19.52 -2.00
CA ASP A 61 5.15 20.09 -3.33
C ASP A 61 6.63 20.45 -3.65
N PRO A 62 7.49 20.82 -2.69
CA PRO A 62 8.90 21.04 -2.97
C PRO A 62 9.73 19.75 -3.21
N TRP A 63 9.25 18.59 -2.74
CA TRP A 63 10.05 17.36 -2.70
C TRP A 63 10.57 16.86 -4.06
N PRO A 64 9.83 16.88 -5.15
CA PRO A 64 10.38 16.50 -6.46
C PRO A 64 11.58 17.33 -6.86
N GLY A 65 11.50 18.66 -6.66
CA GLY A 65 12.61 19.58 -6.94
C GLY A 65 13.83 19.36 -6.02
N GLU A 66 13.59 19.17 -4.73
CA GLU A 66 14.65 18.88 -3.76
C GLU A 66 15.33 17.54 -4.07
N THR A 67 14.56 16.51 -4.41
CA THR A 67 15.09 15.19 -4.81
C THR A 67 15.92 15.29 -6.09
N ARG A 68 15.41 16.03 -7.10
CA ARG A 68 16.15 16.30 -8.32
C ARG A 68 17.52 16.97 -8.03
N ASP A 69 17.52 17.98 -7.17
CA ASP A 69 18.75 18.70 -6.82
C ASP A 69 19.76 17.82 -6.06
N ILE A 70 19.28 16.91 -5.20
CA ILE A 70 20.12 15.93 -4.50
C ILE A 70 20.77 14.97 -5.50
N ILE A 71 19.98 14.41 -6.42
CA ILE A 71 20.48 13.48 -7.45
C ILE A 71 21.50 14.18 -8.34
N LYS A 72 21.21 15.39 -8.81
CA LYS A 72 22.06 16.18 -9.71
C LYS A 72 23.43 16.52 -9.11
N LYS A 73 23.57 16.55 -7.78
CA LYS A 73 24.87 16.81 -7.13
C LYS A 73 25.91 15.72 -7.41
N ASN A 74 25.45 14.48 -7.63
CA ASN A 74 26.32 13.31 -7.73
C ASN A 74 26.18 12.56 -9.06
N HIS A 75 25.16 12.86 -9.85
CA HIS A 75 24.83 12.14 -11.07
C HIS A 75 24.42 13.11 -12.20
N ASP A 76 24.70 12.74 -13.42
CA ASP A 76 24.07 13.34 -14.58
C ASP A 76 22.59 12.97 -14.59
N ILE A 77 21.74 13.93 -14.97
CA ILE A 77 20.28 13.75 -15.04
C ILE A 77 19.77 14.17 -16.41
N GLU A 78 18.73 13.48 -16.88
CA GLU A 78 17.99 13.83 -18.10
C GLU A 78 16.50 13.82 -17.77
N ASP A 79 15.84 14.96 -17.94
CA ASP A 79 14.40 15.10 -17.73
C ASP A 79 13.66 14.64 -19.00
N GLY A 80 12.93 13.54 -18.94
CA GLY A 80 12.17 13.00 -20.07
C GLY A 80 11.89 11.49 -19.94
N TYR A 81 11.02 10.99 -20.80
CA TYR A 81 10.72 9.58 -20.87
C TYR A 81 11.80 8.85 -21.67
N ALA A 82 12.38 7.81 -21.07
CA ALA A 82 13.26 6.90 -21.79
C ALA A 82 12.46 5.90 -22.61
N SER A 83 12.95 5.56 -23.81
CA SER A 83 12.45 4.45 -24.62
C SER A 83 13.62 3.67 -25.21
N PHE A 84 13.50 2.36 -25.29
CA PHE A 84 14.51 1.51 -25.90
C PHE A 84 14.52 1.66 -27.44
N VAL A 85 15.71 1.79 -28.00
CA VAL A 85 15.97 1.75 -29.45
C VAL A 85 16.35 0.32 -29.85
N ASP A 86 17.12 -0.32 -29.01
CA ASP A 86 17.55 -1.72 -29.09
C ASP A 86 17.90 -2.22 -27.66
N ASN A 87 18.45 -3.43 -27.54
CA ASN A 87 18.78 -4.07 -26.25
C ASN A 87 19.72 -3.26 -25.33
N GLN A 88 20.52 -2.35 -25.87
CA GLN A 88 21.56 -1.62 -25.12
C GLN A 88 21.49 -0.11 -25.29
N THR A 89 20.54 0.38 -26.08
CA THR A 89 20.41 1.80 -26.41
C THR A 89 19.05 2.32 -25.97
N ILE A 90 19.04 3.37 -25.16
CA ILE A 90 17.85 4.12 -24.83
C ILE A 90 17.87 5.50 -25.52
N SER A 91 16.71 6.02 -25.82
CA SER A 91 16.51 7.39 -26.34
C SER A 91 15.72 8.22 -25.34
N VAL A 92 16.16 9.45 -25.07
CA VAL A 92 15.45 10.44 -24.27
C VAL A 92 15.47 11.75 -25.03
N ASN A 93 14.33 12.33 -25.33
CA ASN A 93 14.20 13.60 -26.09
C ASN A 93 14.98 13.61 -27.44
N GLY A 94 15.15 12.44 -28.07
CA GLY A 94 15.92 12.27 -29.31
C GLY A 94 17.42 12.09 -29.15
N HIS A 95 17.93 12.17 -27.92
CA HIS A 95 19.32 11.81 -27.60
C HIS A 95 19.42 10.32 -27.28
N GLN A 96 20.42 9.65 -27.81
CA GLN A 96 20.66 8.23 -27.56
C GLN A 96 21.78 8.05 -26.54
N TYR A 97 21.57 7.09 -25.63
CA TYR A 97 22.52 6.71 -24.58
C TYR A 97 22.76 5.21 -24.60
N GLN A 98 24.01 4.81 -24.46
CA GLN A 98 24.42 3.41 -24.27
C GLN A 98 25.12 3.25 -22.94
N ALA A 99 24.90 2.13 -22.28
CA ALA A 99 25.52 1.80 -21.00
C ALA A 99 25.80 0.29 -20.89
N ASP A 100 26.81 -0.07 -20.11
CA ASP A 100 27.10 -1.47 -19.76
C ASP A 100 25.99 -2.06 -18.88
N HIS A 101 25.34 -1.21 -18.09
CA HIS A 101 24.22 -1.58 -17.24
C HIS A 101 23.06 -0.57 -17.38
N ILE A 102 21.86 -1.09 -17.65
CA ILE A 102 20.62 -0.32 -17.69
C ILE A 102 19.70 -0.86 -16.59
N ILE A 103 19.21 0.02 -15.72
CA ILE A 103 18.30 -0.34 -14.63
C ILE A 103 16.92 0.27 -14.89
N ILE A 104 15.91 -0.58 -15.04
CA ILE A 104 14.52 -0.18 -15.21
C ILE A 104 13.85 -0.13 -13.83
N ALA A 105 13.51 1.08 -13.36
CA ALA A 105 12.87 1.32 -12.06
C ALA A 105 11.61 2.20 -12.22
N THR A 106 10.85 1.98 -13.29
CA THR A 106 9.71 2.84 -13.67
C THR A 106 8.45 2.62 -12.83
N GLY A 107 8.45 1.60 -11.95
CA GLY A 107 7.37 1.35 -11.00
C GLY A 107 6.04 0.98 -11.64
N GLN A 108 4.95 1.40 -11.00
CA GLN A 108 3.58 1.19 -11.46
C GLN A 108 2.82 2.50 -11.55
N THR A 109 1.80 2.53 -12.42
CA THR A 109 0.86 3.65 -12.55
C THR A 109 -0.57 3.18 -12.21
N PRO A 110 -1.46 4.07 -11.70
CA PRO A 110 -2.86 3.71 -11.45
C PRO A 110 -3.58 3.24 -12.71
N ASN A 111 -4.44 2.25 -12.56
CA ASN A 111 -5.40 1.90 -13.61
C ASN A 111 -6.45 3.00 -13.77
N ILE A 112 -6.97 3.12 -14.98
CA ILE A 112 -8.22 3.81 -15.29
C ILE A 112 -9.11 2.82 -16.03
N LEU A 113 -10.30 2.54 -15.50
CA LEU A 113 -11.26 1.64 -16.12
C LEU A 113 -11.60 2.12 -17.54
N ASP A 114 -11.52 1.23 -18.52
CA ASP A 114 -11.90 1.52 -19.90
C ASP A 114 -13.41 1.36 -20.10
N ILE A 115 -14.16 2.34 -19.58
CA ILE A 115 -15.62 2.42 -19.66
C ILE A 115 -16.05 3.76 -20.27
N PRO A 116 -17.26 3.86 -20.83
CA PRO A 116 -17.81 5.13 -21.25
C PRO A 116 -17.87 6.13 -20.10
N GLY A 117 -17.30 7.32 -20.28
CA GLY A 117 -17.19 8.35 -19.24
C GLY A 117 -15.95 8.21 -18.36
N LYS A 118 -14.91 7.48 -18.81
CA LYS A 118 -13.63 7.35 -18.10
C LYS A 118 -12.93 8.70 -17.86
N GLU A 119 -13.24 9.72 -18.61
CA GLU A 119 -12.77 11.10 -18.41
C GLU A 119 -13.24 11.75 -17.10
N TYR A 120 -14.25 11.17 -16.44
CA TYR A 120 -14.72 11.57 -15.11
C TYR A 120 -14.09 10.77 -13.96
N LEU A 121 -13.26 9.77 -14.28
CA LEU A 121 -12.56 9.00 -13.27
C LEU A 121 -11.29 9.73 -12.82
N HIS A 122 -11.04 9.67 -11.55
CA HIS A 122 -9.87 10.23 -10.88
C HIS A 122 -9.04 9.12 -10.24
N THR A 123 -7.75 9.35 -10.11
CA THR A 123 -6.82 8.45 -9.45
C THR A 123 -6.54 8.87 -8.01
N SER A 124 -5.79 8.04 -7.27
CA SER A 124 -5.28 8.40 -5.95
C SER A 124 -4.40 9.66 -5.98
N TYR A 125 -3.71 9.94 -7.09
CA TYR A 125 -2.88 11.14 -7.27
C TYR A 125 -3.74 12.41 -7.23
N ASP A 126 -4.89 12.38 -7.91
CA ASP A 126 -5.83 13.49 -7.95
C ASP A 126 -6.43 13.75 -6.57
N LEU A 127 -6.89 12.69 -5.88
CA LEU A 127 -7.50 12.82 -4.55
C LEU A 127 -6.53 13.35 -3.50
N LEU A 128 -5.28 12.86 -3.51
CA LEU A 128 -4.23 13.33 -2.60
C LEU A 128 -3.77 14.78 -2.86
N SER A 129 -4.25 15.42 -3.94
CA SER A 129 -3.98 16.81 -4.29
C SER A 129 -5.23 17.69 -4.32
N LEU A 130 -6.38 17.13 -3.91
CA LEU A 130 -7.69 17.75 -4.02
C LEU A 130 -7.90 18.84 -2.96
N LYS A 131 -7.97 20.11 -3.38
CA LYS A 131 -8.06 21.28 -2.48
C LYS A 131 -9.39 21.38 -1.75
N GLU A 132 -10.47 20.98 -2.41
CA GLU A 132 -11.83 21.00 -1.85
C GLU A 132 -12.40 19.58 -1.82
N LEU A 133 -12.97 19.19 -0.69
CA LEU A 133 -13.52 17.86 -0.51
C LEU A 133 -14.95 17.81 -1.09
N PRO A 134 -15.24 16.93 -2.09
CA PRO A 134 -16.58 16.69 -2.56
C PRO A 134 -17.48 16.11 -1.46
N GLN A 135 -18.77 16.40 -1.51
CA GLN A 135 -19.71 15.90 -0.50
C GLN A 135 -19.96 14.40 -0.65
N ARG A 136 -20.08 13.89 -1.89
CA ARG A 136 -20.32 12.49 -2.20
C ARG A 136 -19.18 11.94 -3.03
N ILE A 137 -18.52 10.93 -2.52
CA ILE A 137 -17.39 10.29 -3.19
C ILE A 137 -17.71 8.81 -3.40
N MET A 138 -17.65 8.38 -4.65
CA MET A 138 -17.70 6.96 -4.99
C MET A 138 -16.29 6.46 -5.27
N ILE A 139 -15.94 5.31 -4.70
CA ILE A 139 -14.66 4.66 -4.88
C ILE A 139 -14.89 3.31 -5.57
N ILE A 140 -14.24 3.08 -6.69
CA ILE A 140 -14.30 1.83 -7.42
C ILE A 140 -13.06 1.00 -7.04
N GLY A 141 -13.29 -0.15 -6.39
CA GLY A 141 -12.23 -1.01 -5.89
C GLY A 141 -12.02 -0.92 -4.37
N ALA A 142 -11.74 -2.06 -3.75
CA ALA A 142 -11.59 -2.21 -2.31
C ALA A 142 -10.28 -2.90 -1.92
N GLY A 143 -9.21 -2.57 -2.65
CA GLY A 143 -7.83 -2.80 -2.22
C GLY A 143 -7.42 -1.78 -1.16
N PHE A 144 -6.16 -1.88 -0.68
CA PHE A 144 -5.66 -0.98 0.37
C PHE A 144 -5.78 0.51 -0.02
N VAL A 145 -5.50 0.90 -1.27
CA VAL A 145 -5.64 2.29 -1.72
C VAL A 145 -7.08 2.80 -1.57
N GLY A 146 -8.06 2.03 -2.07
CA GLY A 146 -9.46 2.42 -2.00
C GLY A 146 -9.99 2.54 -0.56
N LEU A 147 -9.64 1.59 0.32
CA LEU A 147 -10.12 1.57 1.71
C LEU A 147 -9.45 2.64 2.59
N GLU A 148 -8.15 2.87 2.41
CA GLU A 148 -7.42 3.91 3.13
C GLU A 148 -7.94 5.31 2.76
N LEU A 149 -8.09 5.58 1.46
CA LEU A 149 -8.64 6.86 1.00
C LEU A 149 -10.11 7.04 1.38
N ALA A 150 -10.91 5.95 1.37
CA ALA A 150 -12.28 5.97 1.90
C ALA A 150 -12.32 6.36 3.38
N THR A 151 -11.43 5.80 4.19
CA THR A 151 -11.30 6.12 5.62
C THR A 151 -10.96 7.60 5.82
N LEU A 152 -9.98 8.09 5.06
CA LEU A 152 -9.52 9.48 5.10
C LEU A 152 -10.66 10.47 4.79
N VAL A 153 -11.32 10.31 3.63
CA VAL A 153 -12.34 11.27 3.19
C VAL A 153 -13.63 11.17 3.99
N ALA A 154 -14.00 9.98 4.50
CA ALA A 154 -15.12 9.80 5.41
C ALA A 154 -14.85 10.49 6.76
N ALA A 155 -13.64 10.40 7.32
CA ALA A 155 -13.25 11.12 8.53
C ALA A 155 -13.30 12.65 8.34
N ALA A 156 -13.08 13.12 7.10
CA ALA A 156 -13.22 14.53 6.73
C ALA A 156 -14.68 14.97 6.48
N GLY A 157 -15.64 14.04 6.49
CA GLY A 157 -17.07 14.33 6.42
C GLY A 157 -17.73 14.06 5.06
N ALA A 158 -17.04 13.46 4.10
CA ALA A 158 -17.66 13.05 2.85
C ALA A 158 -18.57 11.82 3.04
N GLU A 159 -19.65 11.74 2.28
CA GLU A 159 -20.44 10.52 2.11
C GLU A 159 -19.70 9.59 1.13
N VAL A 160 -19.31 8.41 1.61
CA VAL A 160 -18.50 7.47 0.83
C VAL A 160 -19.29 6.23 0.44
N THR A 161 -19.25 5.87 -0.83
CA THR A 161 -19.74 4.59 -1.35
C THR A 161 -18.59 3.86 -2.04
N ILE A 162 -18.30 2.63 -1.62
CA ILE A 162 -17.31 1.76 -2.23
C ILE A 162 -18.01 0.71 -3.08
N VAL A 163 -17.66 0.64 -4.36
CA VAL A 163 -18.14 -0.39 -5.29
C VAL A 163 -17.05 -1.45 -5.45
N VAL A 164 -17.41 -2.69 -5.19
CA VAL A 164 -16.50 -3.83 -5.14
C VAL A 164 -16.96 -4.85 -6.17
N HIS A 165 -16.15 -5.10 -7.20
CA HIS A 165 -16.41 -6.12 -8.22
C HIS A 165 -16.60 -7.53 -7.62
N SER A 166 -15.91 -7.82 -6.51
CA SER A 166 -15.92 -9.11 -5.84
C SER A 166 -16.77 -9.11 -4.56
N ASP A 167 -16.83 -10.27 -3.93
CA ASP A 167 -17.51 -10.51 -2.65
C ASP A 167 -16.70 -10.09 -1.41
N ARG A 168 -15.43 -9.65 -1.58
CA ARG A 168 -14.50 -9.44 -0.47
C ARG A 168 -13.52 -8.30 -0.77
N VAL A 169 -13.06 -7.62 0.29
CA VAL A 169 -12.00 -6.60 0.28
C VAL A 169 -10.63 -7.24 0.58
N LEU A 170 -9.53 -6.53 0.47
CA LEU A 170 -8.17 -6.88 0.94
C LEU A 170 -7.83 -8.38 0.83
N ARG A 171 -7.98 -9.00 -0.32
CA ARG A 171 -7.87 -10.47 -0.51
C ARG A 171 -6.56 -11.09 -0.01
N GLU A 172 -5.53 -10.29 0.23
CA GLU A 172 -4.24 -10.74 0.73
C GLU A 172 -4.21 -10.88 2.27
N PHE A 173 -5.24 -10.36 2.97
CA PHE A 173 -5.39 -10.46 4.42
C PHE A 173 -6.35 -11.60 4.79
N ALA A 174 -6.45 -11.93 6.07
CA ALA A 174 -7.33 -12.97 6.53
C ALA A 174 -8.82 -12.55 6.39
N LYS A 175 -9.67 -13.48 5.97
CA LYS A 175 -11.09 -13.21 5.72
C LYS A 175 -11.82 -12.65 6.94
N ALA A 176 -11.51 -13.16 8.13
CA ALA A 176 -12.12 -12.69 9.38
C ALA A 176 -11.76 -11.21 9.68
N GLU A 177 -10.56 -10.79 9.33
CA GLU A 177 -10.09 -9.41 9.47
C GLU A 177 -10.78 -8.48 8.46
N ASP A 178 -10.91 -8.93 7.20
CA ASP A 178 -11.64 -8.20 6.17
C ASP A 178 -13.09 -7.95 6.55
N GLU A 179 -13.78 -8.99 7.04
CA GLU A 179 -15.18 -8.90 7.47
C GLU A 179 -15.33 -7.95 8.66
N ALA A 180 -14.40 -7.99 9.62
CA ALA A 180 -14.40 -7.08 10.76
C ALA A 180 -14.14 -5.64 10.33
N LEU A 181 -13.19 -5.40 9.41
CA LEU A 181 -12.90 -4.09 8.84
C LEU A 181 -14.13 -3.51 8.12
N VAL A 182 -14.76 -4.28 7.23
CA VAL A 182 -15.96 -3.85 6.50
C VAL A 182 -17.09 -3.48 7.47
N ASN A 183 -17.29 -4.28 8.52
CA ASN A 183 -18.29 -4.00 9.54
C ASN A 183 -17.97 -2.70 10.30
N ALA A 184 -16.71 -2.47 10.67
CA ALA A 184 -16.30 -1.24 11.33
C ALA A 184 -16.48 -0.01 10.43
N MET A 185 -16.12 -0.10 9.15
CA MET A 185 -16.30 0.97 8.17
C MET A 185 -17.80 1.28 7.92
N LYS A 186 -18.65 0.24 7.83
CA LYS A 186 -20.11 0.41 7.71
C LYS A 186 -20.71 1.11 8.93
N GLN A 187 -20.26 0.78 10.14
CA GLN A 187 -20.71 1.45 11.37
C GLN A 187 -20.35 2.94 11.39
N ARG A 188 -19.32 3.34 10.65
CA ARG A 188 -18.91 4.74 10.45
C ARG A 188 -19.57 5.41 9.25
N GLY A 189 -20.56 4.76 8.61
CA GLY A 189 -21.37 5.33 7.54
C GLY A 189 -20.84 5.11 6.13
N ILE A 190 -19.74 4.39 5.94
CA ILE A 190 -19.25 4.03 4.61
C ILE A 190 -20.14 2.94 4.02
N LYS A 191 -20.64 3.16 2.81
CA LYS A 191 -21.51 2.22 2.10
C LYS A 191 -20.68 1.30 1.21
N PHE A 192 -21.07 0.02 1.11
CA PHE A 192 -20.44 -0.97 0.25
C PHE A 192 -21.46 -1.60 -0.68
N SER A 193 -21.11 -1.71 -1.96
CA SER A 193 -21.84 -2.47 -2.97
C SER A 193 -20.91 -3.57 -3.50
N PHE A 194 -21.10 -4.80 -3.00
CA PHE A 194 -20.32 -5.97 -3.39
C PHE A 194 -20.87 -6.63 -4.64
N ASN A 195 -20.05 -7.42 -5.34
CA ASN A 195 -20.38 -8.11 -6.59
C ASN A 195 -21.01 -7.14 -7.60
N THR A 196 -20.45 -5.94 -7.70
CA THR A 196 -21.01 -4.84 -8.47
C THR A 196 -19.99 -4.32 -9.48
N ASP A 197 -20.39 -4.32 -10.75
CA ASP A 197 -19.57 -3.82 -11.86
C ASP A 197 -19.96 -2.41 -12.26
N THR A 198 -18.99 -1.51 -12.29
CA THR A 198 -19.15 -0.17 -12.84
C THR A 198 -19.09 -0.23 -14.37
N GLN A 199 -20.15 0.22 -15.03
CA GLN A 199 -20.33 0.11 -16.48
C GLN A 199 -20.15 1.44 -17.22
N LYS A 200 -20.49 2.57 -16.58
CA LYS A 200 -20.47 3.88 -17.21
C LYS A 200 -20.46 4.99 -16.16
N VAL A 201 -19.81 6.10 -16.47
CA VAL A 201 -19.95 7.37 -15.75
C VAL A 201 -20.49 8.43 -16.73
N SER A 202 -21.39 9.29 -16.28
CA SER A 202 -21.95 10.37 -17.10
C SER A 202 -22.27 11.58 -16.23
N GLN A 203 -22.36 12.77 -16.87
CA GLN A 203 -22.86 13.96 -16.20
C GLN A 203 -24.35 13.79 -15.86
N GLY A 204 -24.70 13.90 -14.60
CA GLY A 204 -26.07 13.92 -14.13
C GLY A 204 -26.59 15.33 -13.91
N LYS A 205 -27.80 15.44 -13.38
CA LYS A 205 -28.43 16.73 -13.06
C LYS A 205 -27.73 17.42 -11.88
N ASP A 206 -27.35 16.65 -10.86
CA ASP A 206 -26.78 17.14 -9.61
C ASP A 206 -25.45 16.39 -9.28
N GLY A 207 -24.47 16.49 -10.19
CA GLY A 207 -23.18 15.80 -10.09
C GLY A 207 -23.01 14.70 -11.15
N LEU A 208 -22.31 13.64 -10.82
CA LEU A 208 -22.06 12.49 -11.70
C LEU A 208 -23.08 11.39 -11.45
N LEU A 209 -23.46 10.69 -12.51
CA LEU A 209 -24.28 9.50 -12.46
C LEU A 209 -23.46 8.29 -12.90
N VAL A 210 -23.25 7.36 -11.99
CA VAL A 210 -22.52 6.12 -12.24
C VAL A 210 -23.51 4.97 -12.41
N THR A 211 -23.51 4.36 -13.58
CA THR A 211 -24.31 3.18 -13.91
C THR A 211 -23.51 1.92 -13.53
N THR A 212 -24.16 1.07 -12.77
CA THR A 212 -23.66 -0.26 -12.41
C THR A 212 -24.61 -1.33 -12.88
N ASP A 213 -24.22 -2.59 -12.82
CA ASP A 213 -25.12 -3.74 -13.08
C ASP A 213 -26.22 -3.90 -12.02
N HIS A 214 -26.12 -3.20 -10.88
CA HIS A 214 -27.12 -3.18 -9.80
C HIS A 214 -27.91 -1.87 -9.71
N GLY A 215 -27.76 -0.96 -10.69
CA GLY A 215 -28.49 0.30 -10.73
C GLY A 215 -27.57 1.52 -10.83
N GLU A 216 -28.12 2.68 -10.54
CA GLU A 216 -27.42 3.95 -10.68
C GLU A 216 -27.06 4.54 -9.31
N ILE A 217 -25.87 5.12 -9.21
CA ILE A 217 -25.34 5.80 -8.03
C ILE A 217 -25.03 7.24 -8.40
N GLN A 218 -25.60 8.18 -7.66
CA GLN A 218 -25.30 9.60 -7.83
C GLN A 218 -24.15 10.00 -6.90
N THR A 219 -23.16 10.72 -7.43
CA THR A 219 -21.98 11.13 -6.68
C THR A 219 -21.43 12.45 -7.22
N ASP A 220 -20.48 13.08 -6.54
CA ASP A 220 -19.83 14.31 -6.99
C ASP A 220 -18.40 14.03 -7.51
N TYR A 221 -17.83 12.87 -7.12
CA TYR A 221 -16.47 12.49 -7.47
C TYR A 221 -16.38 10.96 -7.58
N VAL A 222 -15.65 10.48 -8.56
CA VAL A 222 -15.41 9.04 -8.75
C VAL A 222 -13.91 8.77 -8.71
N LEU A 223 -13.47 8.03 -7.69
CA LEU A 223 -12.11 7.56 -7.55
C LEU A 223 -11.99 6.16 -8.14
N ASP A 224 -11.12 5.97 -9.11
CA ASP A 224 -10.72 4.66 -9.59
C ASP A 224 -9.54 4.13 -8.74
N ALA A 225 -9.83 3.11 -7.96
CA ALA A 225 -8.88 2.38 -7.13
C ALA A 225 -8.88 0.88 -7.49
N THR A 226 -9.10 0.55 -8.77
CA THR A 226 -9.19 -0.83 -9.28
C THR A 226 -7.85 -1.53 -9.41
N GLY A 227 -6.76 -0.85 -9.12
CA GLY A 227 -5.42 -1.40 -9.08
C GLY A 227 -4.39 -0.52 -9.76
N ARG A 228 -3.24 -1.12 -10.03
CA ARG A 228 -2.09 -0.51 -10.68
C ARG A 228 -1.52 -1.49 -11.70
N HIS A 229 -0.86 -0.98 -12.72
CA HIS A 229 -0.15 -1.79 -13.71
C HIS A 229 1.29 -1.30 -13.88
N PRO A 230 2.20 -2.17 -14.36
CA PRO A 230 3.60 -1.81 -14.61
C PRO A 230 3.71 -0.62 -15.56
N ASN A 231 4.54 0.35 -15.21
CA ASN A 231 4.73 1.55 -16.03
C ASN A 231 5.77 1.28 -17.14
N ILE A 232 5.39 0.48 -18.13
CA ILE A 232 6.25 0.03 -19.23
C ILE A 232 5.83 0.53 -20.60
N GLU A 233 4.66 1.15 -20.74
CA GLU A 233 4.06 1.52 -22.02
C GLU A 233 4.93 2.45 -22.87
N LYS A 234 5.69 3.34 -22.22
CA LYS A 234 6.55 4.31 -22.91
C LYS A 234 7.98 3.80 -23.11
N LEU A 235 8.31 2.63 -22.60
CA LEU A 235 9.66 2.07 -22.69
C LEU A 235 10.00 1.51 -24.08
N ALA A 236 8.99 1.25 -24.92
CA ALA A 236 9.16 0.63 -26.24
C ALA A 236 9.91 -0.72 -26.14
N LEU A 237 9.53 -1.57 -25.17
CA LEU A 237 10.18 -2.85 -24.91
C LEU A 237 10.08 -3.82 -26.11
N GLU A 238 9.13 -3.62 -27.01
CA GLU A 238 9.00 -4.32 -28.28
C GLU A 238 10.21 -4.17 -29.22
N ASN A 239 11.09 -3.20 -28.98
CA ASN A 239 12.36 -3.02 -29.69
C ASN A 239 13.49 -3.87 -29.10
N THR A 240 13.21 -4.67 -28.08
CA THR A 240 14.19 -5.44 -27.30
C THR A 240 13.80 -6.92 -27.20
N ASP A 241 14.72 -7.72 -26.70
CA ASP A 241 14.48 -9.11 -26.32
C ASP A 241 14.07 -9.26 -24.85
N ILE A 242 13.67 -8.16 -24.18
CA ILE A 242 13.20 -8.17 -22.79
C ILE A 242 11.82 -8.84 -22.74
N GLU A 243 11.73 -9.93 -21.96
CA GLU A 243 10.44 -10.58 -21.72
C GLU A 243 9.65 -9.84 -20.63
N TYR A 244 8.38 -9.56 -20.91
CA TYR A 244 7.45 -8.91 -20.00
C TYR A 244 6.01 -9.37 -20.26
N ASP A 245 5.14 -9.17 -19.28
CA ASP A 245 3.71 -9.38 -19.43
C ASP A 245 2.90 -8.28 -18.69
N ARG A 246 1.61 -8.51 -18.53
CA ARG A 246 0.72 -7.57 -17.80
C ARG A 246 1.09 -7.39 -16.31
N HIS A 247 1.92 -8.24 -15.75
CA HIS A 247 2.36 -8.19 -14.35
C HIS A 247 3.71 -7.50 -14.17
N GLY A 248 4.46 -7.30 -15.26
CA GLY A 248 5.73 -6.58 -15.25
C GLY A 248 6.83 -7.25 -16.07
N ILE A 249 8.05 -6.80 -15.84
CA ILE A 249 9.25 -7.30 -16.49
C ILE A 249 9.72 -8.58 -15.80
N ASN A 250 9.99 -9.64 -16.59
CA ASN A 250 10.53 -10.89 -16.08
C ASN A 250 12.02 -10.72 -15.77
N VAL A 251 12.44 -11.20 -14.59
CA VAL A 251 13.83 -11.17 -14.14
C VAL A 251 14.22 -12.50 -13.53
N ASP A 252 15.52 -12.75 -13.49
CA ASP A 252 16.14 -13.89 -12.81
C ASP A 252 16.42 -13.61 -11.30
N GLY A 253 17.17 -14.49 -10.64
CA GLY A 253 17.57 -14.36 -9.24
C GLY A 253 18.51 -13.19 -8.94
N HIS A 254 19.05 -12.55 -9.98
CA HIS A 254 19.90 -11.36 -9.87
C HIS A 254 19.18 -10.07 -10.31
N LEU A 255 17.86 -10.12 -10.49
CA LEU A 255 17.04 -9.03 -11.02
C LEU A 255 17.44 -8.61 -12.45
N MET A 256 18.16 -9.49 -13.19
CA MET A 256 18.52 -9.29 -14.58
C MET A 256 17.35 -9.75 -15.48
N THR A 257 17.05 -8.98 -16.50
CA THR A 257 16.06 -9.32 -17.51
C THR A 257 16.59 -10.45 -18.44
N THR A 258 15.84 -10.81 -19.46
CA THR A 258 16.33 -11.73 -20.51
C THR A 258 17.44 -11.12 -21.39
N VAL A 259 17.72 -9.83 -21.23
CA VAL A 259 18.81 -9.13 -21.91
C VAL A 259 19.97 -8.90 -20.94
N ASP A 260 21.15 -9.38 -21.32
CA ASP A 260 22.39 -9.22 -20.53
C ASP A 260 22.71 -7.74 -20.28
N GLY A 261 23.04 -7.41 -19.04
CA GLY A 261 23.31 -6.03 -18.60
C GLY A 261 22.08 -5.16 -18.39
N VAL A 262 20.85 -5.67 -18.62
CA VAL A 262 19.62 -4.94 -18.36
C VAL A 262 18.89 -5.54 -17.15
N TYR A 263 18.63 -4.72 -16.15
CA TYR A 263 18.03 -5.09 -14.87
C TYR A 263 16.69 -4.39 -14.66
N ALA A 264 15.82 -4.94 -13.82
CA ALA A 264 14.62 -4.26 -13.39
C ALA A 264 14.41 -4.44 -11.87
N VAL A 265 13.94 -3.38 -11.19
CA VAL A 265 13.72 -3.36 -9.74
C VAL A 265 12.42 -2.63 -9.37
N GLY A 266 11.89 -2.94 -8.21
CA GLY A 266 10.68 -2.32 -7.66
C GLY A 266 9.39 -2.81 -8.31
N ASP A 267 8.36 -1.96 -8.29
CA ASP A 267 7.00 -2.36 -8.66
C ASP A 267 6.84 -2.76 -10.13
N VAL A 268 7.80 -2.40 -11.01
CA VAL A 268 7.77 -2.75 -12.44
C VAL A 268 8.06 -4.23 -12.70
N VAL A 269 8.65 -4.95 -11.73
CA VAL A 269 9.11 -6.33 -11.89
C VAL A 269 7.96 -7.33 -11.71
N ASN A 270 7.93 -8.38 -12.53
CA ASN A 270 6.98 -9.49 -12.39
C ASN A 270 7.48 -10.50 -11.34
N LEU A 271 7.30 -10.16 -10.06
CA LEU A 271 7.62 -11.02 -8.92
C LEU A 271 6.41 -11.17 -7.99
N LYS A 272 6.40 -12.25 -7.20
CA LYS A 272 5.32 -12.57 -6.25
C LYS A 272 5.34 -11.69 -4.97
N GLN A 273 6.45 -11.00 -4.72
CA GLN A 273 6.58 -10.11 -3.57
C GLN A 273 5.57 -8.96 -3.67
N PRO A 274 5.04 -8.49 -2.52
CA PRO A 274 4.13 -7.36 -2.52
C PRO A 274 4.84 -6.11 -3.05
N LYS A 275 4.12 -5.30 -3.82
CA LYS A 275 4.62 -4.04 -4.39
C LYS A 275 4.63 -2.96 -3.32
N LEU A 276 5.73 -2.88 -2.58
CA LEU A 276 5.91 -2.02 -1.40
C LEU A 276 7.25 -1.30 -1.47
N THR A 277 7.30 -0.07 -0.94
CA THR A 277 8.54 0.71 -0.86
C THR A 277 9.70 -0.05 -0.21
N PRO A 278 9.55 -0.73 0.95
CA PRO A 278 10.66 -1.49 1.54
C PRO A 278 11.16 -2.64 0.65
N VAL A 279 10.31 -3.21 -0.18
CA VAL A 279 10.71 -4.27 -1.14
C VAL A 279 11.56 -3.66 -2.25
N ALA A 280 11.09 -2.55 -2.84
CA ALA A 280 11.83 -1.84 -3.88
C ALA A 280 13.21 -1.34 -3.38
N GLU A 281 13.28 -0.81 -2.16
CA GLU A 281 14.54 -0.40 -1.53
C GLU A 281 15.48 -1.59 -1.31
N PHE A 282 14.96 -2.72 -0.86
CA PHE A 282 15.72 -3.95 -0.68
C PHE A 282 16.28 -4.47 -2.01
N GLU A 283 15.46 -4.48 -3.07
CA GLU A 283 15.88 -4.86 -4.42
C GLU A 283 16.96 -3.92 -4.96
N GLY A 284 16.80 -2.61 -4.78
CA GLY A 284 17.81 -1.63 -5.19
C GLY A 284 19.15 -1.80 -4.46
N GLN A 285 19.10 -2.06 -3.13
CA GLN A 285 20.30 -2.33 -2.35
C GLN A 285 20.97 -3.65 -2.77
N TYR A 286 20.16 -4.72 -2.98
CA TYR A 286 20.68 -5.99 -3.48
C TYR A 286 21.37 -5.82 -4.84
N LEU A 287 20.73 -5.13 -5.79
CA LEU A 287 21.29 -4.92 -7.12
C LEU A 287 22.60 -4.11 -7.06
N PHE A 288 22.67 -3.09 -6.21
CA PHE A 288 23.90 -2.36 -5.95
C PHE A 288 25.03 -3.28 -5.43
N ASP A 289 24.72 -4.15 -4.47
CA ASP A 289 25.71 -5.08 -3.91
C ASP A 289 26.15 -6.14 -4.94
N TYR A 290 25.23 -6.61 -5.79
CA TYR A 290 25.53 -7.51 -6.90
C TYR A 290 26.44 -6.85 -7.94
N LEU A 291 26.09 -5.68 -8.46
CA LEU A 291 26.84 -4.96 -9.48
C LEU A 291 28.23 -4.50 -9.00
N THR A 292 28.39 -4.29 -7.69
CA THR A 292 29.68 -3.93 -7.09
C THR A 292 30.51 -5.13 -6.65
N GLY A 293 30.04 -6.37 -6.90
CA GLY A 293 30.74 -7.60 -6.57
C GLY A 293 30.79 -7.95 -5.08
N LYS A 294 29.90 -7.38 -4.26
CA LYS A 294 29.78 -7.73 -2.83
C LYS A 294 29.02 -9.02 -2.60
N THR A 295 28.17 -9.40 -3.53
CA THR A 295 27.43 -10.68 -3.54
C THR A 295 27.38 -11.26 -4.94
N ASP A 296 27.33 -12.59 -5.03
CA ASP A 296 27.07 -13.39 -6.24
C ASP A 296 25.88 -14.34 -6.05
N GLN A 297 25.17 -14.20 -4.91
CA GLN A 297 24.04 -15.07 -4.55
C GLN A 297 22.74 -14.46 -5.07
N ASP A 298 21.80 -15.33 -5.45
CA ASP A 298 20.42 -14.92 -5.76
C ASP A 298 19.80 -14.11 -4.63
N ILE A 299 18.91 -13.19 -4.98
CA ILE A 299 18.16 -12.39 -4.00
C ILE A 299 17.28 -13.29 -3.11
N VAL A 300 17.44 -13.15 -1.80
CA VAL A 300 16.61 -13.85 -0.82
C VAL A 300 15.83 -12.83 0.00
N TYR A 301 14.53 -12.78 -0.21
CA TYR A 301 13.67 -11.82 0.47
C TYR A 301 13.49 -12.16 1.95
N PRO A 302 13.59 -11.18 2.85
CA PRO A 302 13.27 -11.36 4.27
C PRO A 302 11.76 -11.53 4.46
N THR A 303 11.35 -11.79 5.71
CA THR A 303 9.91 -11.72 6.08
C THR A 303 9.40 -10.30 5.87
N ILE A 304 8.35 -10.14 5.07
CA ILE A 304 7.79 -8.84 4.69
C ILE A 304 6.51 -8.61 5.50
N GLY A 305 6.44 -7.46 6.17
CA GLY A 305 5.22 -6.95 6.79
C GLY A 305 4.38 -6.17 5.80
N GLN A 306 3.06 -6.27 5.95
CA GLN A 306 2.08 -5.55 5.14
C GLN A 306 1.03 -4.94 6.05
N ALA A 307 0.56 -3.74 5.73
CA ALA A 307 -0.55 -3.11 6.43
C ALA A 307 -1.45 -2.34 5.48
N ALA A 308 -2.74 -2.28 5.81
CA ALA A 308 -3.68 -1.30 5.30
C ALA A 308 -3.95 -0.30 6.43
N PHE A 309 -3.58 0.97 6.20
CA PHE A 309 -3.74 2.06 7.16
C PHE A 309 -5.17 2.63 7.10
N THR A 310 -6.12 1.75 7.34
CA THR A 310 -7.53 2.08 7.58
C THR A 310 -7.75 2.42 9.06
N PHE A 311 -8.99 2.60 9.49
CA PHE A 311 -9.32 2.67 10.90
C PHE A 311 -10.55 1.79 11.20
N PRO A 312 -10.33 0.61 11.84
CA PRO A 312 -9.07 0.06 12.34
C PRO A 312 -8.08 -0.29 11.23
N GLU A 313 -6.80 -0.40 11.57
CA GLU A 313 -5.78 -0.95 10.68
C GLU A 313 -5.92 -2.46 10.54
N VAL A 314 -5.42 -2.99 9.42
CA VAL A 314 -5.18 -4.43 9.25
C VAL A 314 -3.73 -4.63 8.87
N ALA A 315 -3.02 -5.50 9.57
CA ALA A 315 -1.61 -5.76 9.30
C ALA A 315 -1.28 -7.26 9.38
N ARG A 316 -0.25 -7.68 8.65
CA ARG A 316 0.18 -9.08 8.64
C ARG A 316 1.68 -9.23 8.34
N ALA A 317 2.22 -10.40 8.73
CA ALA A 317 3.54 -10.87 8.34
C ALA A 317 3.57 -12.40 8.23
N GLY A 318 4.33 -12.92 7.28
CA GLY A 318 4.49 -14.37 7.09
C GLY A 318 3.23 -15.08 6.56
N VAL A 319 2.96 -16.29 7.05
CA VAL A 319 1.89 -17.18 6.58
C VAL A 319 0.51 -16.61 6.91
N ASN A 320 -0.37 -16.52 5.91
CA ASN A 320 -1.77 -16.15 6.12
C ASN A 320 -2.53 -17.31 6.79
N PRO A 321 -3.30 -17.09 7.86
CA PRO A 321 -4.05 -18.15 8.52
C PRO A 321 -5.06 -18.85 7.61
N ASP A 322 -5.62 -18.16 6.60
CA ASP A 322 -6.55 -18.77 5.64
C ASP A 322 -5.85 -19.80 4.73
N ASP A 323 -4.58 -19.58 4.39
CA ASP A 323 -3.82 -20.48 3.50
C ASP A 323 -3.51 -21.84 4.16
N VAL A 324 -3.60 -21.92 5.49
CA VAL A 324 -3.29 -23.12 6.28
C VAL A 324 -4.51 -23.67 7.02
N ALA A 325 -5.68 -23.16 6.71
CA ALA A 325 -6.92 -23.61 7.32
C ALA A 325 -7.17 -25.12 7.10
N GLY A 326 -7.26 -25.90 8.19
CA GLY A 326 -7.46 -27.35 8.14
C GLY A 326 -6.17 -28.18 7.93
N ASP A 327 -5.00 -27.55 7.75
CA ASP A 327 -3.73 -28.26 7.71
C ASP A 327 -3.23 -28.56 9.14
N SER A 328 -3.17 -29.85 9.50
CA SER A 328 -2.74 -30.32 10.84
C SER A 328 -1.28 -30.03 11.18
N GLN A 329 -0.45 -29.64 10.22
CA GLN A 329 0.94 -29.23 10.46
C GLN A 329 1.02 -27.83 11.08
N TYR A 330 -0.06 -27.05 11.00
CA TYR A 330 -0.10 -25.70 11.51
C TYR A 330 -1.08 -25.59 12.69
N GLN A 331 -0.71 -24.76 13.65
CA GLN A 331 -1.58 -24.35 14.73
C GLN A 331 -1.90 -22.86 14.59
N VAL A 332 -3.19 -22.53 14.50
CA VAL A 332 -3.67 -21.14 14.45
C VAL A 332 -4.23 -20.79 15.83
N LYS A 333 -3.77 -19.66 16.39
CA LYS A 333 -4.20 -19.14 17.69
C LYS A 333 -4.68 -17.69 17.53
N THR A 334 -5.93 -17.44 17.87
CA THR A 334 -6.52 -16.08 17.85
C THR A 334 -6.67 -15.56 19.27
N VAL A 335 -6.27 -14.30 19.49
CA VAL A 335 -6.26 -13.62 20.79
C VAL A 335 -6.96 -12.28 20.67
N SER A 336 -7.97 -12.02 21.50
CA SER A 336 -8.57 -10.69 21.60
C SER A 336 -7.71 -9.78 22.46
N LEU A 337 -7.31 -8.64 21.93
CA LEU A 337 -6.48 -7.64 22.59
C LEU A 337 -7.26 -6.58 23.38
N LYS A 338 -8.57 -6.47 23.16
CA LYS A 338 -9.47 -5.42 23.72
C LYS A 338 -9.44 -5.31 25.26
N TYR A 339 -9.01 -6.36 25.97
CA TYR A 339 -8.90 -6.37 27.43
C TYR A 339 -7.58 -5.83 27.96
N GLY A 340 -6.58 -5.66 27.10
CA GLY A 340 -5.32 -5.00 27.45
C GLY A 340 -5.54 -3.52 27.76
N SER A 341 -4.81 -2.98 28.75
CA SER A 341 -5.01 -1.59 29.21
C SER A 341 -4.82 -0.57 28.08
N LEU A 342 -3.92 -0.82 27.12
CA LEU A 342 -3.69 0.04 25.96
C LEU A 342 -4.95 0.13 25.10
N TYR A 343 -5.49 -1.01 24.67
CA TYR A 343 -6.66 -1.11 23.80
C TYR A 343 -7.95 -0.67 24.50
N ALA A 344 -8.13 -1.10 25.76
CA ALA A 344 -9.27 -0.71 26.58
C ALA A 344 -9.33 0.82 26.83
N GLY A 345 -8.16 1.44 27.00
CA GLY A 345 -8.03 2.89 27.15
C GLY A 345 -8.47 3.67 25.92
N GLN A 346 -8.26 3.11 24.74
CA GLN A 346 -8.72 3.65 23.45
C GLN A 346 -10.16 3.28 23.10
N ASN A 347 -10.84 2.47 23.93
CA ASN A 347 -12.14 1.87 23.61
C ASN A 347 -12.11 0.99 22.34
N ASP A 348 -10.97 0.41 22.06
CA ASP A 348 -10.83 -0.54 20.96
C ASP A 348 -11.56 -1.84 21.30
N GLN A 349 -12.63 -2.14 20.56
CA GLN A 349 -13.51 -3.28 20.81
C GLN A 349 -13.25 -4.44 19.85
N ILE A 350 -12.40 -4.24 18.85
CA ILE A 350 -12.23 -5.19 17.74
C ILE A 350 -10.82 -5.75 17.63
N SER A 351 -9.83 -5.15 18.29
CA SER A 351 -8.44 -5.61 18.19
C SER A 351 -8.32 -7.11 18.47
N THR A 352 -7.86 -7.80 17.44
CA THR A 352 -7.71 -9.25 17.42
C THR A 352 -6.44 -9.63 16.68
N LEU A 353 -5.59 -10.38 17.37
CA LEU A 353 -4.31 -10.90 16.86
C LEU A 353 -4.46 -12.38 16.55
N THR A 354 -4.06 -12.80 15.34
CA THR A 354 -4.02 -14.20 14.92
C THR A 354 -2.57 -14.61 14.65
N LEU A 355 -2.12 -15.68 15.29
CA LEU A 355 -0.76 -16.21 15.19
C LEU A 355 -0.80 -17.60 14.56
N VAL A 356 0.11 -17.85 13.64
CA VAL A 356 0.27 -19.13 12.94
C VAL A 356 1.60 -19.76 13.35
N PHE A 357 1.54 -20.99 13.85
CA PHE A 357 2.71 -21.75 14.27
C PHE A 357 2.86 -23.01 13.41
N LYS A 358 4.11 -23.37 13.13
CA LYS A 358 4.52 -24.66 12.58
C LYS A 358 5.73 -25.16 13.34
N ASP A 359 5.72 -26.43 13.77
CA ASP A 359 6.83 -27.05 14.53
C ASP A 359 7.29 -26.19 15.73
N GLN A 360 6.37 -25.62 16.49
CA GLN A 360 6.61 -24.71 17.62
C GLN A 360 7.28 -23.37 17.24
N GLN A 361 7.41 -23.08 15.95
CA GLN A 361 7.92 -21.81 15.45
C GLN A 361 6.76 -20.89 15.03
N LEU A 362 6.86 -19.60 15.33
CA LEU A 362 5.96 -18.60 14.77
C LEU A 362 6.33 -18.39 13.28
N VAL A 363 5.37 -18.62 12.40
CA VAL A 363 5.55 -18.49 10.94
C VAL A 363 4.63 -17.45 10.30
N GLY A 364 3.62 -16.98 11.05
CA GLY A 364 2.71 -15.95 10.60
C GLY A 364 2.06 -15.21 11.76
N ALA A 365 1.77 -13.94 11.56
CA ALA A 365 1.01 -13.09 12.46
C ALA A 365 0.13 -12.15 11.64
N SER A 366 -1.11 -11.94 12.06
CA SER A 366 -2.01 -10.94 11.48
C SER A 366 -2.87 -10.30 12.55
N GLU A 367 -3.27 -9.07 12.34
CA GLU A 367 -4.04 -8.29 13.30
C GLU A 367 -5.00 -7.34 12.60
N ILE A 368 -6.18 -7.19 13.18
CA ILE A 368 -7.03 -6.03 12.99
C ILE A 368 -7.12 -5.27 14.30
N GLY A 369 -6.88 -3.96 14.29
CA GLY A 369 -6.89 -3.12 15.49
C GLY A 369 -6.39 -1.70 15.23
N ASP A 370 -6.49 -0.85 16.24
CA ASP A 370 -6.07 0.55 16.11
C ASP A 370 -4.54 0.72 15.96
N TYR A 371 -3.75 -0.33 16.29
CA TYR A 371 -2.29 -0.33 16.29
C TYR A 371 -1.69 -1.50 15.52
N ALA A 372 -2.47 -2.11 14.62
CA ALA A 372 -2.08 -3.37 13.98
C ALA A 372 -0.73 -3.29 13.26
N ALA A 373 -0.43 -2.18 12.58
CA ALA A 373 0.86 -2.00 11.88
C ALA A 373 2.05 -1.99 12.85
N ASP A 374 1.94 -1.26 13.96
CA ASP A 374 2.99 -1.20 14.98
C ASP A 374 3.11 -2.52 15.75
N ASP A 375 1.98 -3.16 16.03
CA ASP A 375 1.93 -4.41 16.78
C ASP A 375 2.54 -5.57 15.99
N ILE A 376 2.26 -5.69 14.68
CA ILE A 376 2.84 -6.72 13.82
C ILE A 376 4.35 -6.56 13.66
N ASN A 377 4.90 -5.35 13.73
CA ASN A 377 6.35 -5.14 13.74
C ASN A 377 7.08 -5.87 14.87
N ASN A 378 6.40 -6.18 16.01
CA ASN A 378 7.00 -6.99 17.08
C ASN A 378 7.25 -8.44 16.64
N PHE A 379 6.50 -8.96 15.69
CA PHE A 379 6.56 -10.35 15.23
C PHE A 379 7.48 -10.55 14.02
N LEU A 380 7.77 -9.52 13.24
CA LEU A 380 8.66 -9.61 12.07
C LEU A 380 10.02 -10.21 12.39
N PRO A 381 10.78 -9.72 13.40
CA PRO A 381 12.08 -10.31 13.76
C PRO A 381 11.94 -11.73 14.32
N ILE A 382 10.82 -12.05 14.99
CA ILE A 382 10.60 -13.39 15.55
C ILE A 382 10.42 -14.40 14.43
N ILE A 383 9.60 -14.06 13.42
CA ILE A 383 9.37 -14.90 12.24
C ILE A 383 10.65 -15.02 11.40
N GLY A 384 11.27 -13.88 11.06
CA GLY A 384 12.43 -13.83 10.17
C GLY A 384 13.67 -14.49 10.74
N LEU A 385 13.91 -14.35 12.03
CA LEU A 385 15.08 -14.91 12.73
C LEU A 385 14.76 -16.24 13.45
N LYS A 386 13.53 -16.72 13.35
CA LYS A 386 13.05 -17.97 13.98
C LYS A 386 13.30 -18.02 15.50
N ILE A 387 13.08 -16.89 16.18
CA ILE A 387 13.30 -16.75 17.61
C ILE A 387 12.23 -17.54 18.36
N ASN A 388 12.65 -18.45 19.25
CA ASN A 388 11.75 -19.18 20.13
C ASN A 388 11.46 -18.39 21.42
N ARG A 389 10.49 -18.87 22.21
CA ARG A 389 10.07 -18.25 23.47
C ARG A 389 11.19 -18.02 24.48
N ASP A 390 12.04 -19.03 24.66
CA ASP A 390 13.10 -18.98 25.69
C ASP A 390 14.19 -17.98 25.28
N GLU A 391 14.56 -17.97 24.03
CA GLU A 391 15.50 -16.97 23.48
C GLU A 391 14.93 -15.56 23.62
N TYR A 392 13.64 -15.36 23.27
CA TYR A 392 12.99 -14.06 23.42
C TYR A 392 13.05 -13.58 24.88
N ARG A 393 12.65 -14.45 25.84
CA ARG A 393 12.67 -14.13 27.29
C ARG A 393 14.05 -13.78 27.83
N GLN A 394 15.08 -14.42 27.30
CA GLN A 394 16.47 -14.20 27.74
C GLN A 394 17.08 -12.92 27.15
N LYS A 395 16.62 -12.49 25.96
CA LYS A 395 17.30 -11.43 25.17
C LYS A 395 16.48 -10.15 25.07
N VAL A 396 15.17 -10.19 25.33
CA VAL A 396 14.26 -9.05 25.11
C VAL A 396 13.50 -8.72 26.40
N MET A 397 13.57 -7.46 26.80
CA MET A 397 12.73 -6.87 27.84
C MET A 397 11.96 -5.70 27.20
N ALA A 398 10.72 -5.95 26.82
CA ALA A 398 9.90 -5.00 26.09
C ALA A 398 9.31 -3.92 27.00
N ILE A 399 8.85 -2.83 26.39
CA ILE A 399 8.22 -1.71 27.09
C ILE A 399 6.83 -2.12 27.58
N TYR A 400 6.55 -1.91 28.85
CA TYR A 400 5.25 -2.14 29.49
C TYR A 400 4.46 -0.80 29.56
N PRO A 401 3.15 -0.77 29.32
CA PRO A 401 2.26 -1.82 28.85
C PRO A 401 2.03 -1.70 27.32
N THR A 402 2.65 -2.56 26.53
CA THR A 402 2.46 -2.63 25.07
C THR A 402 2.20 -4.09 24.65
N LEU A 403 1.90 -4.36 23.37
CA LEU A 403 1.85 -5.72 22.87
C LEU A 403 3.21 -6.42 23.01
N GLY A 404 4.31 -5.67 22.82
CA GLY A 404 5.66 -6.18 22.95
C GLY A 404 5.91 -6.92 24.28
N ASP A 405 5.34 -6.46 25.40
CA ASP A 405 5.50 -7.11 26.71
C ASP A 405 4.75 -8.45 26.83
N LYS A 406 3.77 -8.70 25.96
CA LYS A 406 2.97 -9.93 25.93
C LYS A 406 3.55 -11.00 25.01
N VAL A 407 4.43 -10.62 24.08
CA VAL A 407 4.96 -11.51 23.04
C VAL A 407 5.48 -12.82 23.60
N ALA A 408 6.30 -12.79 24.68
CA ALA A 408 6.81 -14.00 25.30
C ALA A 408 5.71 -14.97 25.80
N GLY A 409 4.55 -14.46 26.19
CA GLY A 409 3.40 -15.26 26.61
C GLY A 409 2.53 -15.76 25.45
N LEU A 410 2.71 -15.19 24.28
CA LEU A 410 1.99 -15.55 23.06
C LEU A 410 2.68 -16.67 22.28
N LEU A 411 4.01 -16.76 22.38
CA LEU A 411 4.82 -17.82 21.78
C LEU A 411 4.62 -19.16 22.51
N PRO A 412 4.75 -20.31 21.81
CA PRO A 412 4.57 -21.64 22.36
C PRO A 412 5.62 -22.03 23.39
#